data_6f1327ddde8986cbb5128465392fb08e
#
_entry.id   6f1327ddde8986cbb5128465392fb08e
#
_cell.length_a   1.000
_cell.length_b   1.000
_cell.length_c   1.000
_cell.angle_alpha   90.00
_cell.angle_beta   90.00
_cell.angle_gamma   90.00
#
_symmetry.space_group_name_H-M   'P 1'
#
loop_
_entity.id
_entity.type
_entity.pdbx_description
1 polymer ?
#
loop_
_entity_poly.entity_id
_entity_poly.type
_entity_poly.pdbx_seq_one_letter_code
_entity_poly.pdbx_strand_id
1 'polypeptide(L)'
;MRIVSGKFKGRTIIAPGNLSARPTTDFAKEGLFNILNNNFYFEEVKVLDLFAGTGNITYEFISRGVEDVICIEGSAASARFIKETADKMAPGKVRVLNMDVFRFLKNCKEGFDIVFADPPYEMPDIDKVVTGVFEHDLLKPGGWLVLEHSVKLKFTDHPHFVEQRHYGKVNFSFFYKKEEESVLKVVE
;
A
#
# COMPACT_ATOMS: atom_id res chain seq x y z
N MET A 1 14.50 -9.72 2.04
CA MET A 1 13.51 -9.01 2.88
C MET A 1 13.00 -9.95 3.95
N ARG A 2 12.71 -9.46 5.15
CA ARG A 2 12.24 -10.26 6.29
C ARG A 2 10.81 -9.86 6.65
N ILE A 3 9.95 -10.81 7.00
CA ILE A 3 8.62 -10.54 7.54
C ILE A 3 8.75 -10.25 9.04
N VAL A 4 8.22 -9.10 9.49
CA VAL A 4 8.47 -8.63 10.86
C VAL A 4 7.37 -9.04 11.85
N SER A 5 6.16 -9.38 11.38
CA SER A 5 5.07 -9.80 12.28
C SER A 5 4.09 -10.75 11.60
N GLY A 6 3.09 -11.23 12.36
CA GLY A 6 2.02 -12.10 11.89
C GLY A 6 2.41 -13.57 11.74
N LYS A 7 1.60 -14.32 10.98
CA LYS A 7 1.70 -15.78 10.80
C LYS A 7 3.07 -16.24 10.27
N PHE A 8 3.72 -15.41 9.46
CA PHE A 8 5.01 -15.73 8.83
C PHE A 8 6.18 -14.94 9.41
N LYS A 9 6.04 -14.40 10.62
CA LYS A 9 7.08 -13.64 11.32
C LYS A 9 8.43 -14.35 11.29
N GLY A 10 9.50 -13.60 10.98
CA GLY A 10 10.88 -14.10 10.92
C GLY A 10 11.24 -14.78 9.59
N ARG A 11 10.29 -15.08 8.71
CA ARG A 11 10.56 -15.66 7.40
C ARG A 11 11.34 -14.68 6.53
N THR A 12 12.44 -15.15 5.96
CA THR A 12 13.22 -14.40 4.98
C THR A 12 12.80 -14.78 3.56
N ILE A 13 12.49 -13.79 2.75
CA ILE A 13 12.19 -13.95 1.33
C ILE A 13 13.37 -13.38 0.55
N ILE A 14 13.98 -14.20 -0.29
CA ILE A 14 15.15 -13.86 -1.10
C ILE A 14 14.66 -13.60 -2.53
N ALA A 15 14.67 -12.33 -2.95
CA ALA A 15 14.41 -11.99 -4.33
C ALA A 15 15.63 -12.30 -5.20
N PRO A 16 15.44 -12.73 -6.47
CA PRO A 16 16.53 -12.87 -7.43
C PRO A 16 17.34 -11.58 -7.55
N GLY A 17 18.66 -11.69 -7.67
CA GLY A 17 19.57 -10.54 -7.67
C GLY A 17 19.41 -9.57 -8.84
N ASN A 18 18.70 -9.97 -9.90
CA ASN A 18 18.32 -9.11 -11.04
C ASN A 18 17.05 -8.31 -10.81
N LEU A 19 16.35 -8.51 -9.68
CA LEU A 19 15.19 -7.71 -9.30
C LEU A 19 15.66 -6.56 -8.43
N SER A 20 15.76 -5.38 -9.05
CA SER A 20 16.18 -4.15 -8.39
C SER A 20 15.01 -3.57 -7.57
N ALA A 21 14.97 -3.89 -6.27
CA ALA A 21 14.11 -3.16 -5.35
C ALA A 21 14.91 -2.85 -4.08
N ARG A 22 14.82 -1.64 -3.60
CA ARG A 22 15.31 -1.27 -2.27
C ARG A 22 14.17 -1.51 -1.29
N PRO A 23 14.20 -2.58 -0.50
CA PRO A 23 13.09 -2.87 0.38
C PRO A 23 13.02 -1.84 1.51
N THR A 24 11.81 -1.43 1.86
CA THR A 24 11.50 -0.71 3.11
C THR A 24 12.14 -1.47 4.28
N THR A 25 12.84 -0.76 5.14
CA THR A 25 13.56 -1.38 6.27
C THR A 25 12.59 -2.01 7.28
N ASP A 26 13.06 -2.99 8.04
CA ASP A 26 12.25 -3.62 9.08
C ASP A 26 11.75 -2.60 10.10
N PHE A 27 12.58 -1.64 10.50
CA PHE A 27 12.21 -0.56 11.42
C PHE A 27 11.07 0.31 10.86
N ALA A 28 11.15 0.71 9.59
CA ALA A 28 10.10 1.50 8.94
C ALA A 28 8.81 0.69 8.79
N LYS A 29 8.91 -0.61 8.44
CA LYS A 29 7.74 -1.51 8.41
C LYS A 29 7.06 -1.64 9.76
N GLU A 30 7.82 -1.87 10.82
CA GLU A 30 7.25 -1.95 12.18
C GLU A 30 6.51 -0.67 12.55
N GLY A 31 7.10 0.49 12.27
CA GLY A 31 6.46 1.78 12.53
C GLY A 31 5.17 1.97 11.73
N LEU A 32 5.20 1.70 10.42
CA LEU A 32 4.02 1.76 9.55
C LEU A 32 2.90 0.85 10.05
N PHE A 33 3.20 -0.42 10.24
CA PHE A 33 2.19 -1.40 10.60
C PHE A 33 1.67 -1.26 12.03
N ASN A 34 2.41 -0.65 12.95
CA ASN A 34 1.88 -0.28 14.26
C ASN A 34 0.79 0.78 14.14
N ILE A 35 0.97 1.78 13.26
CA ILE A 35 -0.05 2.80 12.99
C ILE A 35 -1.28 2.14 12.35
N LEU A 36 -1.09 1.32 11.31
CA LEU A 36 -2.21 0.66 10.62
C LEU A 36 -2.99 -0.27 11.54
N ASN A 37 -2.31 -1.06 12.38
CA ASN A 37 -2.94 -2.00 13.31
C ASN A 37 -3.79 -1.32 14.40
N ASN A 38 -3.51 -0.05 14.71
CA ASN A 38 -4.33 0.72 15.65
C ASN A 38 -5.61 1.27 15.00
N ASN A 39 -5.72 1.22 13.68
CA ASN A 39 -6.83 1.82 12.93
C ASN A 39 -7.63 0.80 12.12
N PHE A 40 -7.09 -0.39 11.87
CA PHE A 40 -7.71 -1.40 11.02
C PHE A 40 -7.62 -2.81 11.62
N TYR A 41 -8.68 -3.59 11.43
CA TYR A 41 -8.68 -5.04 11.63
C TYR A 41 -8.27 -5.70 10.31
N PHE A 42 -7.07 -6.26 10.23
CA PHE A 42 -6.47 -6.72 8.98
C PHE A 42 -7.24 -7.84 8.27
N GLU A 43 -8.00 -8.64 9.01
CA GLU A 43 -8.85 -9.68 8.44
C GLU A 43 -10.05 -9.14 7.66
N GLU A 44 -10.41 -7.87 7.87
CA GLU A 44 -11.62 -7.24 7.29
C GLU A 44 -11.30 -6.25 6.17
N VAL A 45 -10.01 -5.96 5.93
CA VAL A 45 -9.62 -4.91 4.99
C VAL A 45 -9.22 -5.46 3.62
N LYS A 46 -9.52 -4.66 2.61
CA LYS A 46 -9.02 -4.82 1.25
C LYS A 46 -7.88 -3.84 0.99
N VAL A 47 -6.76 -4.35 0.54
CA VAL A 47 -5.52 -3.58 0.37
C VAL A 47 -5.13 -3.48 -1.10
N LEU A 48 -4.67 -2.29 -1.48
CA LEU A 48 -4.01 -2.03 -2.76
C LEU A 48 -2.55 -1.65 -2.49
N ASP A 49 -1.62 -2.41 -3.06
CA ASP A 49 -0.16 -2.14 -3.01
C ASP A 49 0.29 -1.65 -4.39
N LEU A 50 0.50 -0.34 -4.51
CA LEU A 50 0.97 0.32 -5.71
C LEU A 50 2.51 0.35 -5.73
N PHE A 51 3.12 0.05 -6.87
CA PHE A 51 4.58 -0.08 -7.01
C PHE A 51 5.15 -1.19 -6.12
N ALA A 52 4.54 -2.37 -6.13
CA ALA A 52 4.80 -3.43 -5.16
C ALA A 52 6.26 -3.97 -5.18
N GLY A 53 7.05 -3.68 -6.22
CA GLY A 53 8.47 -4.05 -6.30
C GLY A 53 8.69 -5.55 -6.22
N THR A 54 9.27 -6.01 -5.13
CA THR A 54 9.44 -7.44 -4.84
C THR A 54 8.41 -7.97 -3.83
N GLY A 55 7.38 -7.19 -3.49
CA GLY A 55 6.26 -7.59 -2.65
C GLY A 55 6.49 -7.46 -1.14
N ASN A 56 7.48 -6.69 -0.70
CA ASN A 56 7.86 -6.58 0.71
C ASN A 56 6.69 -6.17 1.62
N ILE A 57 5.88 -5.19 1.21
CA ILE A 57 4.71 -4.71 1.95
C ILE A 57 3.53 -5.67 1.79
N THR A 58 3.30 -6.19 0.59
CA THR A 58 2.29 -7.21 0.32
C THR A 58 2.44 -8.41 1.26
N TYR A 59 3.66 -8.96 1.41
CA TYR A 59 3.89 -10.13 2.29
C TYR A 59 3.65 -9.80 3.76
N GLU A 60 3.92 -8.57 4.17
CA GLU A 60 3.64 -8.12 5.53
C GLU A 60 2.13 -8.06 5.79
N PHE A 61 1.32 -7.54 4.85
CA PHE A 61 -0.13 -7.53 4.95
C PHE A 61 -0.71 -8.95 5.07
N ILE A 62 -0.36 -9.86 4.16
CA ILE A 62 -0.88 -11.24 4.22
C ILE A 62 -0.39 -11.99 5.46
N SER A 63 0.82 -11.68 5.98
CA SER A 63 1.32 -12.26 7.22
C SER A 63 0.49 -11.83 8.43
N ARG A 64 -0.10 -10.66 8.39
CA ARG A 64 -0.92 -10.07 9.45
C ARG A 64 -2.41 -10.37 9.33
N GLY A 65 -2.81 -11.14 8.32
CA GLY A 65 -4.16 -11.65 8.19
C GLY A 65 -5.00 -11.04 7.07
N VAL A 66 -4.47 -10.09 6.29
CA VAL A 66 -5.21 -9.54 5.15
C VAL A 66 -5.49 -10.65 4.12
N GLU A 67 -6.75 -10.73 3.71
CA GLU A 67 -7.25 -11.79 2.83
C GLU A 67 -7.52 -11.34 1.38
N ASP A 68 -7.58 -10.04 1.11
CA ASP A 68 -7.77 -9.48 -0.25
C ASP A 68 -6.73 -8.37 -0.50
N VAL A 69 -5.66 -8.72 -1.20
CA VAL A 69 -4.61 -7.79 -1.61
C VAL A 69 -4.52 -7.74 -3.13
N ILE A 70 -4.52 -6.53 -3.68
CA ILE A 70 -4.17 -6.30 -5.09
C ILE A 70 -2.81 -5.63 -5.13
N CYS A 71 -1.89 -6.18 -5.93
CA CYS A 71 -0.57 -5.63 -6.18
C CYS A 71 -0.46 -5.15 -7.61
N ILE A 72 0.05 -3.95 -7.80
CA ILE A 72 0.38 -3.39 -9.11
C ILE A 72 1.89 -3.29 -9.23
N GLU A 73 2.44 -3.92 -10.26
CA GLU A 73 3.87 -3.92 -10.53
C GLU A 73 4.16 -3.85 -12.04
N GLY A 74 4.96 -2.88 -12.45
CA GLY A 74 5.29 -2.64 -13.86
C GLY A 74 6.28 -3.66 -14.44
N SER A 75 7.18 -4.22 -13.61
CA SER A 75 8.14 -5.24 -14.03
C SER A 75 7.49 -6.62 -14.07
N ALA A 76 7.44 -7.24 -15.24
CA ALA A 76 6.89 -8.60 -15.41
C ALA A 76 7.65 -9.64 -14.57
N ALA A 77 8.97 -9.47 -14.40
CA ALA A 77 9.77 -10.39 -13.58
C ALA A 77 9.44 -10.25 -12.09
N SER A 78 9.29 -9.02 -11.59
CA SER A 78 8.87 -8.74 -10.21
C SER A 78 7.45 -9.23 -9.95
N ALA A 79 6.51 -8.94 -10.85
CA ALA A 79 5.12 -9.38 -10.74
C ALA A 79 5.02 -10.93 -10.67
N ARG A 80 5.78 -11.64 -11.50
CA ARG A 80 5.87 -13.11 -11.44
C ARG A 80 6.40 -13.59 -10.09
N PHE A 81 7.49 -12.97 -9.62
CA PHE A 81 8.09 -13.31 -8.33
C PHE A 81 7.12 -13.11 -7.17
N ILE A 82 6.39 -11.97 -7.17
CA ILE A 82 5.35 -11.71 -6.15
C ILE A 82 4.29 -12.80 -6.20
N LYS A 83 3.76 -13.10 -7.39
CA LYS A 83 2.70 -14.10 -7.57
C LYS A 83 3.13 -15.47 -7.03
N GLU A 84 4.28 -15.97 -7.46
CA GLU A 84 4.79 -17.28 -7.04
C GLU A 84 5.05 -17.36 -5.54
N THR A 85 5.52 -16.27 -4.93
CA THR A 85 5.81 -16.21 -3.50
C THR A 85 4.51 -16.10 -2.68
N ALA A 86 3.57 -15.25 -3.10
CA ALA A 86 2.29 -15.07 -2.44
C ALA A 86 1.43 -16.34 -2.51
N ASP A 87 1.40 -17.03 -3.65
CA ASP A 87 0.67 -18.29 -3.83
C ASP A 87 1.18 -19.40 -2.88
N LYS A 88 2.50 -19.41 -2.58
CA LYS A 88 3.10 -20.34 -1.60
C LYS A 88 2.79 -19.98 -0.15
N MET A 89 2.56 -18.71 0.13
CA MET A 89 2.30 -18.21 1.50
C MET A 89 0.81 -18.21 1.84
N ALA A 90 0.00 -17.68 0.95
CA ALA A 90 -1.43 -17.45 1.14
C ALA A 90 -2.16 -17.60 -0.20
N PRO A 91 -2.41 -18.85 -0.65
CA PRO A 91 -3.04 -19.12 -1.95
C PRO A 91 -4.38 -18.37 -2.11
N GLY A 92 -4.53 -17.70 -3.25
CA GLY A 92 -5.77 -17.00 -3.62
C GLY A 92 -6.03 -15.65 -2.92
N LYS A 93 -5.14 -15.20 -2.02
CA LYS A 93 -5.32 -13.94 -1.27
C LYS A 93 -4.68 -12.72 -1.92
N VAL A 94 -3.84 -12.91 -2.93
CA VAL A 94 -3.13 -11.84 -3.62
C VAL A 94 -3.39 -11.90 -5.12
N ARG A 95 -3.95 -10.83 -5.67
CA ARG A 95 -4.05 -10.62 -7.13
C ARG A 95 -2.90 -9.73 -7.57
N VAL A 96 -2.04 -10.24 -8.43
CA VAL A 96 -0.91 -9.49 -8.97
C VAL A 96 -1.21 -9.07 -10.40
N LEU A 97 -1.19 -7.76 -10.67
CA LEU A 97 -1.42 -7.19 -11.98
C LEU A 97 -0.14 -6.55 -12.51
N ASN A 98 0.40 -7.12 -13.60
CA ASN A 98 1.55 -6.54 -14.28
C ASN A 98 1.08 -5.43 -15.21
N MET A 99 1.11 -4.20 -14.74
CA MET A 99 0.69 -3.03 -15.51
C MET A 99 1.23 -1.73 -14.93
N ASP A 100 1.11 -0.66 -15.69
CA ASP A 100 1.42 0.69 -15.26
C ASP A 100 0.43 1.18 -14.19
N VAL A 101 0.94 1.84 -13.14
CA VAL A 101 0.13 2.31 -12.01
C VAL A 101 -0.89 3.36 -12.43
N PHE A 102 -0.53 4.34 -13.26
CA PHE A 102 -1.47 5.38 -13.69
C PHE A 102 -2.60 4.82 -14.57
N ARG A 103 -2.24 3.81 -15.41
CA ARG A 103 -3.27 3.08 -16.16
C ARG A 103 -4.22 2.31 -15.23
N PHE A 104 -3.70 1.72 -14.17
CA PHE A 104 -4.54 1.05 -13.16
C PHE A 104 -5.45 2.05 -12.46
N LEU A 105 -4.90 3.14 -11.91
CA LEU A 105 -5.67 4.18 -11.20
C LEU A 105 -6.85 4.66 -12.02
N LYS A 106 -6.63 4.95 -13.31
CA LYS A 106 -7.66 5.46 -14.23
C LYS A 106 -8.81 4.48 -14.50
N ASN A 107 -8.53 3.17 -14.48
CA ASN A 107 -9.49 2.15 -14.92
C ASN A 107 -10.09 1.34 -13.76
N CYS A 108 -9.51 1.36 -12.58
CA CYS A 108 -10.01 0.65 -11.42
C CYS A 108 -11.33 1.26 -10.93
N LYS A 109 -12.28 0.40 -10.59
CA LYS A 109 -13.59 0.77 -10.02
C LYS A 109 -13.81 0.14 -8.65
N GLU A 110 -12.79 -0.52 -8.11
CA GLU A 110 -12.84 -1.15 -6.81
C GLU A 110 -12.40 -0.14 -5.72
N GLY A 111 -13.06 -0.17 -4.56
CA GLY A 111 -12.68 0.63 -3.40
C GLY A 111 -11.84 -0.19 -2.41
N PHE A 112 -10.88 0.46 -1.77
CA PHE A 112 -9.92 -0.13 -0.85
C PHE A 112 -9.99 0.54 0.52
N ASP A 113 -9.73 -0.24 1.57
CA ASP A 113 -9.61 0.27 2.92
C ASP A 113 -8.23 0.89 3.14
N ILE A 114 -7.19 0.27 2.54
CA ILE A 114 -5.83 0.76 2.59
C ILE A 114 -5.25 0.75 1.17
N VAL A 115 -4.70 1.89 0.75
CA VAL A 115 -3.83 1.99 -0.43
C VAL A 115 -2.43 2.32 0.07
N PHE A 116 -1.45 1.50 -0.28
CA PHE A 116 -0.03 1.77 -0.05
C PHE A 116 0.65 2.08 -1.38
N ALA A 117 1.52 3.06 -1.40
CA ALA A 117 2.30 3.45 -2.57
C ALA A 117 3.76 3.75 -2.19
N ASP A 118 4.72 3.07 -2.84
CA ASP A 118 6.16 3.32 -2.74
C ASP A 118 6.73 3.56 -4.14
N PRO A 119 6.41 4.72 -4.76
CA PRO A 119 6.91 5.05 -6.09
C PRO A 119 8.43 5.24 -6.10
N PRO A 120 9.09 5.05 -7.26
CA PRO A 120 10.50 5.36 -7.40
C PRO A 120 10.80 6.80 -6.95
N TYR A 121 11.84 7.00 -6.16
CA TYR A 121 12.18 8.32 -5.59
C TYR A 121 12.44 9.42 -6.61
N GLU A 122 12.84 9.06 -7.81
CA GLU A 122 13.10 9.99 -8.93
C GLU A 122 11.85 10.22 -9.78
N MET A 123 10.70 9.67 -9.41
CA MET A 123 9.46 9.84 -10.15
C MET A 123 9.02 11.32 -10.08
N PRO A 124 8.90 12.02 -11.22
CA PRO A 124 8.57 13.45 -11.22
C PRO A 124 7.11 13.73 -10.81
N ASP A 125 6.23 12.77 -11.02
CA ASP A 125 4.77 12.92 -10.90
C ASP A 125 4.20 12.19 -9.66
N ILE A 126 4.96 12.17 -8.56
CA ILE A 126 4.57 11.44 -7.35
C ILE A 126 3.25 11.98 -6.73
N ASP A 127 3.01 13.26 -6.87
CA ASP A 127 1.77 13.93 -6.49
C ASP A 127 0.57 13.44 -7.28
N LYS A 128 0.76 13.06 -8.55
CA LYS A 128 -0.29 12.46 -9.38
C LYS A 128 -0.76 11.08 -8.88
N VAL A 129 0.08 10.38 -8.12
CA VAL A 129 -0.34 9.12 -7.46
C VAL A 129 -1.38 9.44 -6.40
N VAL A 130 -1.11 10.42 -5.54
CA VAL A 130 -2.04 10.85 -4.49
C VAL A 130 -3.34 11.36 -5.13
N THR A 131 -3.21 12.31 -6.06
CA THR A 131 -4.35 12.88 -6.80
C THR A 131 -5.20 11.78 -7.46
N GLY A 132 -4.55 10.83 -8.16
CA GLY A 132 -5.25 9.75 -8.86
C GLY A 132 -6.02 8.80 -7.93
N VAL A 133 -5.52 8.53 -6.72
CA VAL A 133 -6.23 7.72 -5.74
C VAL A 133 -7.54 8.39 -5.31
N PHE A 134 -7.54 9.71 -5.09
CA PHE A 134 -8.72 10.45 -4.67
C PHE A 134 -9.66 10.78 -5.83
N GLU A 135 -9.16 11.24 -6.97
CA GLU A 135 -9.98 11.59 -8.14
C GLU A 135 -10.72 10.40 -8.74
N HIS A 136 -10.13 9.20 -8.68
CA HIS A 136 -10.78 7.98 -9.16
C HIS A 136 -11.51 7.19 -8.08
N ASP A 137 -11.64 7.77 -6.89
CA ASP A 137 -12.46 7.23 -5.80
C ASP A 137 -12.02 5.83 -5.34
N LEU A 138 -10.71 5.59 -5.29
CA LEU A 138 -10.16 4.27 -4.95
C LEU A 138 -10.15 3.95 -3.45
N LEU A 139 -10.45 4.92 -2.59
CA LEU A 139 -10.60 4.67 -1.15
C LEU A 139 -12.06 4.53 -0.79
N LYS A 140 -12.40 3.53 0.01
CA LYS A 140 -13.68 3.48 0.70
C LYS A 140 -13.80 4.63 1.69
N PRO A 141 -15.02 5.03 2.12
CA PRO A 141 -15.20 5.91 3.28
C PRO A 141 -14.43 5.36 4.49
N GLY A 142 -13.65 6.20 5.17
CA GLY A 142 -12.76 5.75 6.25
C GLY A 142 -11.42 5.16 5.80
N GLY A 143 -11.19 5.02 4.50
CA GLY A 143 -9.98 4.43 3.95
C GLY A 143 -8.76 5.38 3.97
N TRP A 144 -7.58 4.77 3.99
CA TRP A 144 -6.31 5.49 4.07
C TRP A 144 -5.43 5.24 2.85
N LEU A 145 -4.77 6.31 2.37
CA LEU A 145 -3.60 6.20 1.51
C LEU A 145 -2.36 6.44 2.35
N VAL A 146 -1.38 5.55 2.23
CA VAL A 146 -0.03 5.71 2.77
C VAL A 146 0.95 5.82 1.61
N LEU A 147 1.66 6.94 1.55
CA LEU A 147 2.68 7.19 0.54
C LEU A 147 4.07 7.16 1.18
N GLU A 148 4.93 6.23 0.75
CA GLU A 148 6.36 6.28 1.03
C GLU A 148 7.04 7.26 0.07
N HIS A 149 7.86 8.17 0.60
CA HIS A 149 8.56 9.17 -0.21
C HIS A 149 9.83 9.69 0.46
N SER A 150 10.65 10.38 -0.32
CA SER A 150 11.87 11.02 0.19
C SER A 150 11.54 12.17 1.14
N VAL A 151 12.47 12.47 2.05
CA VAL A 151 12.35 13.58 3.02
C VAL A 151 12.26 14.98 2.36
N LYS A 152 12.52 15.08 1.06
CA LYS A 152 12.47 16.34 0.32
C LYS A 152 11.06 16.77 -0.07
N LEU A 153 10.14 15.83 -0.14
CA LEU A 153 8.75 16.09 -0.55
C LEU A 153 7.89 16.41 0.67
N LYS A 154 6.92 17.31 0.47
CA LYS A 154 5.94 17.71 1.49
C LYS A 154 4.54 17.64 0.88
N PHE A 155 3.60 17.12 1.66
CA PHE A 155 2.20 16.97 1.26
C PHE A 155 1.24 17.66 2.22
N THR A 156 1.77 18.51 3.12
CA THR A 156 1.00 19.19 4.19
C THR A 156 -0.18 20.02 3.69
N ASP A 157 -0.09 20.51 2.46
CA ASP A 157 -1.15 21.36 1.85
C ASP A 157 -2.23 20.54 1.12
N HIS A 158 -2.08 19.22 1.07
CA HIS A 158 -3.08 18.37 0.42
C HIS A 158 -4.34 18.25 1.30
N PRO A 159 -5.57 18.41 0.75
CA PRO A 159 -6.81 18.49 1.53
C PRO A 159 -7.12 17.23 2.36
N HIS A 160 -6.60 16.08 1.96
CA HIS A 160 -6.77 14.81 2.65
C HIS A 160 -5.57 14.42 3.52
N PHE A 161 -4.53 15.27 3.59
CA PHE A 161 -3.34 14.98 4.42
C PHE A 161 -3.72 14.96 5.91
N VAL A 162 -3.20 13.96 6.63
CA VAL A 162 -3.41 13.80 8.07
C VAL A 162 -2.12 14.01 8.83
N GLU A 163 -1.11 13.20 8.53
CA GLU A 163 0.16 13.25 9.22
C GLU A 163 1.29 12.69 8.37
N GLN A 164 2.52 13.00 8.80
CA GLN A 164 3.74 12.40 8.24
C GLN A 164 4.56 11.79 9.36
N ARG A 165 5.10 10.61 9.10
CA ARG A 165 6.03 9.91 10.00
C ARG A 165 7.36 9.68 9.32
N HIS A 166 8.42 9.89 10.06
CA HIS A 166 9.79 9.77 9.58
C HIS A 166 10.48 8.54 10.18
N TYR A 167 11.02 7.68 9.32
CA TYR A 167 11.74 6.47 9.72
C TYR A 167 13.08 6.39 8.96
N GLY A 168 14.16 6.85 9.60
CA GLY A 168 15.49 6.83 8.97
C GLY A 168 15.59 7.73 7.75
N LYS A 169 15.56 7.15 6.55
CA LYS A 169 15.68 7.90 5.28
C LYS A 169 14.36 8.02 4.51
N VAL A 170 13.28 7.50 5.06
CA VAL A 170 11.96 7.50 4.42
C VAL A 170 10.95 8.26 5.24
N ASN A 171 9.98 8.87 4.57
CA ASN A 171 8.76 9.38 5.15
C ASN A 171 7.58 8.53 4.69
N PHE A 172 6.63 8.33 5.60
CA PHE A 172 5.27 7.94 5.26
C PHE A 172 4.35 9.12 5.46
N SER A 173 3.70 9.58 4.42
CA SER A 173 2.59 10.51 4.50
C SER A 173 1.27 9.74 4.46
N PHE A 174 0.39 10.08 5.40
CA PHE A 174 -0.91 9.45 5.56
C PHE A 174 -1.99 10.42 5.09
N PHE A 175 -2.90 9.93 4.27
CA PHE A 175 -4.05 10.66 3.77
C PHE A 175 -5.31 9.87 4.10
N TYR A 176 -6.39 10.57 4.41
CA TYR A 176 -7.62 9.97 4.87
C TYR A 176 -8.81 10.41 4.00
N LYS A 177 -9.62 9.46 3.57
CA LYS A 177 -10.92 9.74 2.99
C LYS A 177 -11.97 9.78 4.08
N LYS A 178 -12.53 10.97 4.36
CA LYS A 178 -13.56 11.13 5.38
C LYS A 178 -14.72 10.16 5.14
N GLU A 179 -15.31 9.67 6.22
CA GLU A 179 -16.60 8.99 6.17
C GLU A 179 -17.66 9.98 5.66
N GLU A 180 -18.56 9.51 4.80
CA GLU A 180 -19.73 10.30 4.46
C GLU A 180 -20.59 10.42 5.72
N GLU A 181 -20.82 11.63 6.19
CA GLU A 181 -21.82 11.87 7.24
C GLU A 181 -23.15 11.33 6.72
N SER A 182 -23.65 10.26 7.37
CA SER A 182 -24.99 9.78 7.10
C SER A 182 -25.95 10.92 7.46
N VAL A 183 -26.42 11.65 6.45
CA VAL A 183 -27.52 12.60 6.59
C VAL A 183 -28.75 11.75 6.97
N LEU A 184 -28.96 11.57 8.27
CA LEU A 184 -30.24 11.13 8.80
C LEU A 184 -31.26 12.15 8.29
N LYS A 185 -31.96 11.83 7.20
CA LYS A 185 -33.17 12.53 6.83
C LYS A 185 -34.14 12.30 7.99
N VAL A 186 -34.22 13.28 8.88
CA VAL A 186 -35.34 13.40 9.79
C VAL A 186 -36.54 13.63 8.86
N VAL A 187 -37.32 12.57 8.66
CA VAL A 187 -38.64 12.68 8.02
C VAL A 187 -39.53 13.26 9.10
N GLU A 188 -39.89 14.58 8.93
CA GLU A 188 -40.99 15.20 9.64
C GLU A 188 -42.31 14.68 9.10
#